data_131608f0bd985b0b37b964d46e7bf878
#
_entry.id   131608f0bd985b0b37b964d46e7bf878
#
_cell.length_a   1.000
_cell.length_b   1.000
_cell.length_c   1.000
_cell.angle_alpha   90.00
_cell.angle_beta   90.00
_cell.angle_gamma   90.00
#
_symmetry.space_group_name_H-M   'P 1'
#
loop_
_entity.id
_entity.type
_entity.pdbx_description
1 polymer ?
#
loop_
_entity_poly.entity_id
_entity_poly.type
_entity_poly.pdbx_seq_one_letter_code
_entity_poly.pdbx_strand_id
1 'polypeptide(L)'
;MDYKDDIAIVMRTFWPVSPVVGAGMLRVAEWLSSKYKCRVITQNQADLYGVLKSKRRGRNIRLSAFYAFSTSSSSFLIRVFDLLWFGLAALISLVIHRPKLVYVATDPPLFVPFVVYVYASLFKAKYIYHVQDIHPEASAIVFPKFKGLPFKLLRWLDALIVSRASTVITLTKEMEESLKERGINVPKKIYFINNPSAKIEPLEDGSSNKFDYCFLGNLGRLQHMPLLIEVIQRYLHNGGIATFSFAGDGVYSEKIASLSKMFPNNVFYFGKVSVSQATSITLSSNWALLPIEDDVCRYAFPSKTSSYALSGTSILCVCGAHTNVAKWVSKNGLGRVVSPDIESLLSFFTNADAGSISPRPQKDEIKKYLAINYSENNFVTNIQNVFSDQISV
;
A
#
# COMPACT_ATOMS: atom_id res chain seq x y z
N MET A 1 0.80 -11.52 -35.75
CA MET A 1 0.06 -10.34 -35.24
C MET A 1 1.04 -9.18 -35.14
N ASP A 2 0.73 -8.04 -35.74
CA ASP A 2 1.65 -6.89 -35.70
C ASP A 2 1.49 -6.14 -34.38
N TYR A 3 2.50 -6.25 -33.51
CA TYR A 3 2.60 -5.45 -32.28
C TYR A 3 3.06 -4.03 -32.63
N LYS A 4 2.39 -3.01 -32.05
CA LYS A 4 2.72 -1.59 -32.27
C LYS A 4 3.58 -1.00 -31.16
N ASP A 5 3.34 -1.44 -29.93
CA ASP A 5 4.17 -1.14 -28.75
C ASP A 5 4.85 -2.43 -28.28
N ASP A 6 6.00 -2.28 -27.60
CA ASP A 6 6.70 -3.44 -27.04
C ASP A 6 6.13 -3.75 -25.65
N ILE A 7 5.90 -2.71 -24.85
CA ILE A 7 5.52 -2.83 -23.43
C ILE A 7 4.39 -1.86 -23.11
N ALA A 8 3.43 -2.30 -22.27
CA ALA A 8 2.48 -1.42 -21.61
C ALA A 8 2.54 -1.58 -20.08
N ILE A 9 2.40 -0.47 -19.36
CA ILE A 9 2.21 -0.41 -17.91
C ILE A 9 0.79 0.07 -17.67
N VAL A 10 -0.06 -0.76 -17.07
CA VAL A 10 -1.45 -0.45 -16.74
C VAL A 10 -1.57 -0.26 -15.23
N MET A 11 -1.76 0.98 -14.81
CA MET A 11 -1.95 1.38 -13.42
C MET A 11 -2.96 2.52 -13.34
N ARG A 12 -3.98 2.37 -12.51
CA ARG A 12 -4.97 3.44 -12.33
C ARG A 12 -4.32 4.67 -11.71
N THR A 13 -3.65 4.48 -10.58
CA THR A 13 -2.95 5.56 -9.86
C THR A 13 -1.47 5.55 -10.24
N PHE A 14 -1.07 6.55 -10.99
CA PHE A 14 0.30 6.79 -11.43
C PHE A 14 0.85 8.07 -10.78
N TRP A 15 2.12 8.42 -11.06
CA TRP A 15 2.66 9.71 -10.63
C TRP A 15 1.93 10.87 -11.34
N PRO A 16 1.63 12.00 -10.67
CA PRO A 16 1.98 12.37 -9.29
C PRO A 16 0.95 11.93 -8.23
N VAL A 17 -0.19 11.34 -8.62
CA VAL A 17 -1.28 10.93 -7.71
C VAL A 17 -0.78 9.89 -6.70
N SER A 18 0.07 8.96 -7.15
CA SER A 18 0.81 8.03 -6.29
C SER A 18 2.26 8.52 -6.14
N PRO A 19 2.59 9.29 -5.09
CA PRO A 19 3.90 9.95 -4.97
C PRO A 19 5.05 9.00 -4.64
N VAL A 20 4.76 7.80 -4.20
CA VAL A 20 5.77 6.80 -3.77
C VAL A 20 5.90 5.69 -4.80
N VAL A 21 4.91 4.79 -4.89
CA VAL A 21 4.92 3.68 -5.86
C VAL A 21 4.87 4.20 -7.30
N GLY A 22 4.02 5.19 -7.57
CA GLY A 22 3.90 5.82 -8.87
C GLY A 22 5.18 6.53 -9.33
N ALA A 23 5.96 7.14 -8.39
CA ALA A 23 7.25 7.73 -8.71
C ALA A 23 8.26 6.66 -9.13
N GLY A 24 8.34 5.55 -8.40
CA GLY A 24 9.16 4.40 -8.78
C GLY A 24 8.77 3.84 -10.15
N MET A 25 7.47 3.69 -10.41
CA MET A 25 6.99 3.19 -11.70
C MET A 25 7.20 4.19 -12.85
N LEU A 26 7.19 5.51 -12.59
CA LEU A 26 7.60 6.51 -13.58
C LEU A 26 9.06 6.32 -13.98
N ARG A 27 9.97 6.09 -13.03
CA ARG A 27 11.38 5.79 -13.33
C ARG A 27 11.56 4.50 -14.12
N VAL A 28 10.78 3.47 -13.80
CA VAL A 28 10.76 2.21 -14.56
C VAL A 28 10.30 2.49 -16.00
N ALA A 29 9.22 3.25 -16.18
CA ALA A 29 8.71 3.61 -17.51
C ALA A 29 9.71 4.45 -18.31
N GLU A 30 10.39 5.41 -17.68
CA GLU A 30 11.47 6.19 -18.33
C GLU A 30 12.63 5.30 -18.79
N TRP A 31 13.06 4.35 -17.94
CA TRP A 31 14.10 3.38 -18.29
C TRP A 31 13.66 2.46 -19.44
N LEU A 32 12.43 1.93 -19.39
CA LEU A 32 11.90 1.11 -20.50
C LEU A 32 11.81 1.93 -21.79
N SER A 33 11.35 3.18 -21.71
CA SER A 33 11.18 4.05 -22.87
C SER A 33 12.51 4.48 -23.54
N SER A 34 13.63 4.31 -22.84
CA SER A 34 14.96 4.52 -23.45
C SER A 34 15.38 3.42 -24.40
N LYS A 35 14.76 2.22 -24.31
CA LYS A 35 15.12 1.02 -25.08
C LYS A 35 13.97 0.44 -25.89
N TYR A 36 12.73 0.65 -25.46
CA TYR A 36 11.54 0.02 -26.00
C TYR A 36 10.42 1.04 -26.22
N LYS A 37 9.47 0.71 -27.09
CA LYS A 37 8.21 1.45 -27.23
C LYS A 37 7.34 1.16 -26.02
N CYS A 38 7.48 1.95 -24.96
CA CYS A 38 6.77 1.78 -23.70
C CYS A 38 5.59 2.75 -23.59
N ARG A 39 4.41 2.20 -23.27
CA ARG A 39 3.16 2.94 -23.04
C ARG A 39 2.75 2.84 -21.57
N VAL A 40 2.34 3.97 -21.01
CA VAL A 40 1.67 4.02 -19.70
C VAL A 40 0.18 4.29 -19.92
N ILE A 41 -0.66 3.41 -19.38
CA ILE A 41 -2.13 3.51 -19.43
C ILE A 41 -2.59 3.79 -18.00
N THR A 42 -3.17 4.97 -17.76
CA THR A 42 -3.48 5.46 -16.41
C THR A 42 -4.70 6.36 -16.39
N GLN A 43 -5.20 6.68 -15.17
CA GLN A 43 -6.20 7.73 -14.96
C GLN A 43 -5.60 8.92 -14.21
N ASN A 44 -6.11 10.13 -14.52
CA ASN A 44 -5.79 11.32 -13.75
C ASN A 44 -6.95 12.33 -13.87
N GLN A 45 -7.12 13.18 -12.86
CA GLN A 45 -8.03 14.32 -12.92
C GLN A 45 -7.37 15.57 -13.50
N ALA A 46 -6.04 15.68 -13.40
CA ALA A 46 -5.26 16.77 -13.94
C ALA A 46 -4.67 16.44 -15.31
N ASP A 47 -4.19 17.44 -16.03
CA ASP A 47 -3.39 17.27 -17.24
C ASP A 47 -2.03 16.64 -16.90
N LEU A 48 -1.96 15.31 -16.98
CA LEU A 48 -0.74 14.57 -16.70
C LEU A 48 0.38 14.89 -17.70
N TYR A 49 0.05 15.20 -18.95
CA TYR A 49 1.03 15.60 -19.98
C TYR A 49 1.72 16.91 -19.60
N GLY A 50 0.93 17.92 -19.23
CA GLY A 50 1.45 19.22 -18.79
C GLY A 50 2.30 19.10 -17.53
N VAL A 51 1.87 18.28 -16.56
CA VAL A 51 2.63 18.06 -15.33
C VAL A 51 3.96 17.34 -15.59
N LEU A 52 3.98 16.29 -16.40
CA LEU A 52 5.23 15.60 -16.76
C LEU A 52 6.19 16.55 -17.48
N LYS A 53 5.68 17.33 -18.46
CA LYS A 53 6.47 18.31 -19.21
C LYS A 53 7.06 19.39 -18.31
N SER A 54 6.27 19.98 -17.43
CA SER A 54 6.74 21.02 -16.49
C SER A 54 7.84 20.52 -15.54
N LYS A 55 7.79 19.25 -15.15
CA LYS A 55 8.79 18.61 -14.29
C LYS A 55 9.95 17.97 -15.07
N ARG A 56 9.98 18.12 -16.40
CA ARG A 56 10.98 17.51 -17.30
C ARG A 56 11.11 15.99 -17.12
N ARG A 57 9.97 15.32 -16.86
CA ARG A 57 9.89 13.88 -16.65
C ARG A 57 9.12 13.20 -17.78
N GLY A 58 9.17 11.86 -17.83
CA GLY A 58 8.41 11.06 -18.77
C GLY A 58 8.90 11.15 -20.22
N ARG A 59 10.18 11.46 -20.47
CA ARG A 59 10.74 11.51 -21.83
C ARG A 59 10.52 10.18 -22.55
N ASN A 60 10.06 10.24 -23.81
CA ASN A 60 9.79 9.10 -24.69
C ASN A 60 8.71 8.13 -24.20
N ILE A 61 8.08 8.36 -23.06
CA ILE A 61 6.93 7.56 -22.62
C ILE A 61 5.74 7.87 -23.55
N ARG A 62 5.12 6.82 -24.07
CA ARG A 62 3.83 6.91 -24.75
C ARG A 62 2.75 6.89 -23.70
N LEU A 63 1.93 7.93 -23.61
CA LEU A 63 0.94 8.08 -22.57
C LEU A 63 -0.47 7.87 -23.09
N SER A 64 -1.28 7.08 -22.41
CA SER A 64 -2.73 6.99 -22.56
C SER A 64 -3.34 7.34 -21.20
N ALA A 65 -3.53 8.64 -20.95
CA ALA A 65 -4.12 9.14 -19.70
C ALA A 65 -5.62 9.40 -19.93
N PHE A 66 -6.46 8.79 -19.09
CA PHE A 66 -7.91 8.93 -19.13
C PHE A 66 -8.39 9.74 -17.93
N TYR A 67 -9.52 10.43 -18.06
CA TYR A 67 -10.07 11.20 -16.96
C TYR A 67 -10.59 10.31 -15.84
N ALA A 68 -10.26 10.65 -14.60
CA ALA A 68 -10.75 9.99 -13.39
C ALA A 68 -11.95 10.75 -12.82
N PHE A 69 -13.12 10.13 -12.83
CA PHE A 69 -14.37 10.71 -12.33
C PHE A 69 -14.52 10.60 -10.82
N SER A 70 -13.84 9.65 -10.18
CA SER A 70 -13.96 9.39 -8.74
C SER A 70 -12.77 9.89 -7.95
N THR A 71 -13.06 10.30 -6.71
CA THR A 71 -12.10 10.63 -5.65
C THR A 71 -12.26 9.69 -4.46
N SER A 72 -11.43 9.86 -3.43
CA SER A 72 -11.57 9.10 -2.17
C SER A 72 -12.92 9.33 -1.47
N SER A 73 -13.56 10.48 -1.68
CA SER A 73 -14.86 10.88 -1.11
C SER A 73 -16.07 10.55 -1.99
N SER A 74 -15.87 10.08 -3.22
CA SER A 74 -16.96 9.78 -4.15
C SER A 74 -17.84 8.62 -3.67
N SER A 75 -19.13 8.68 -4.06
CA SER A 75 -20.10 7.62 -3.78
C SER A 75 -19.68 6.28 -4.41
N PHE A 76 -20.22 5.18 -3.90
CA PHE A 76 -19.94 3.83 -4.39
C PHE A 76 -20.25 3.68 -5.90
N LEU A 77 -21.38 4.23 -6.36
CA LEU A 77 -21.79 4.14 -7.76
C LEU A 77 -20.82 4.86 -8.70
N ILE A 78 -20.35 6.05 -8.32
CA ILE A 78 -19.34 6.78 -9.10
C ILE A 78 -18.03 6.00 -9.18
N ARG A 79 -17.62 5.35 -8.09
CA ARG A 79 -16.39 4.52 -8.08
C ARG A 79 -16.54 3.28 -8.97
N VAL A 80 -17.71 2.63 -8.98
CA VAL A 80 -17.98 1.50 -9.86
C VAL A 80 -18.00 1.94 -11.32
N PHE A 81 -18.66 3.04 -11.63
CA PHE A 81 -18.65 3.62 -12.99
C PHE A 81 -17.21 3.91 -13.45
N ASP A 82 -16.42 4.57 -12.60
CA ASP A 82 -15.04 4.96 -12.93
C ASP A 82 -14.13 3.74 -13.12
N LEU A 83 -14.36 2.67 -12.33
CA LEU A 83 -13.68 1.40 -12.50
C LEU A 83 -13.97 0.77 -13.88
N LEU A 84 -15.25 0.72 -14.27
CA LEU A 84 -15.68 0.16 -15.56
C LEU A 84 -15.17 1.02 -16.72
N TRP A 85 -15.24 2.34 -16.59
CA TRP A 85 -14.70 3.29 -17.55
C TRP A 85 -13.20 3.07 -17.77
N PHE A 86 -12.40 3.02 -16.70
CA PHE A 86 -10.97 2.80 -16.84
C PHE A 86 -10.63 1.45 -17.45
N GLY A 87 -11.31 0.38 -17.04
CA GLY A 87 -11.10 -0.94 -17.62
C GLY A 87 -11.41 -0.99 -19.11
N LEU A 88 -12.52 -0.38 -19.55
CA LEU A 88 -12.86 -0.28 -20.97
C LEU A 88 -11.83 0.55 -21.75
N ALA A 89 -11.46 1.71 -21.22
CA ALA A 89 -10.46 2.58 -21.83
C ALA A 89 -9.08 1.89 -21.94
N ALA A 90 -8.69 1.14 -20.90
CA ALA A 90 -7.48 0.33 -20.90
C ALA A 90 -7.55 -0.78 -21.97
N LEU A 91 -8.67 -1.49 -22.07
CA LEU A 91 -8.87 -2.52 -23.10
C LEU A 91 -8.73 -1.93 -24.52
N ILE A 92 -9.43 -0.82 -24.80
CA ILE A 92 -9.36 -0.13 -26.08
C ILE A 92 -7.92 0.29 -26.40
N SER A 93 -7.23 0.88 -25.42
CA SER A 93 -5.83 1.28 -25.59
C SER A 93 -4.92 0.07 -25.88
N LEU A 94 -5.08 -1.05 -25.15
CA LEU A 94 -4.34 -2.28 -25.39
C LEU A 94 -4.61 -2.86 -26.80
N VAL A 95 -5.87 -2.91 -27.23
CA VAL A 95 -6.25 -3.42 -28.55
C VAL A 95 -5.71 -2.55 -29.68
N ILE A 96 -5.72 -1.23 -29.54
CA ILE A 96 -5.21 -0.29 -30.54
C ILE A 96 -3.68 -0.39 -30.67
N HIS A 97 -2.99 -0.44 -29.54
CA HIS A 97 -1.52 -0.32 -29.48
C HIS A 97 -0.79 -1.66 -29.40
N ARG A 98 -1.50 -2.75 -29.12
CA ARG A 98 -1.04 -4.15 -29.17
C ARG A 98 0.36 -4.36 -28.54
N PRO A 99 0.55 -4.10 -27.24
CA PRO A 99 1.83 -4.38 -26.58
C PRO A 99 2.09 -5.90 -26.48
N LYS A 100 3.37 -6.30 -26.59
CA LYS A 100 3.81 -7.70 -26.44
C LYS A 100 3.82 -8.15 -24.98
N LEU A 101 4.17 -7.22 -24.08
CA LEU A 101 4.27 -7.44 -22.64
C LEU A 101 3.48 -6.37 -21.91
N VAL A 102 2.62 -6.78 -20.97
CA VAL A 102 1.82 -5.86 -20.16
C VAL A 102 2.15 -6.05 -18.69
N TYR A 103 2.49 -4.98 -18.00
CA TYR A 103 2.51 -4.96 -16.55
C TYR A 103 1.17 -4.43 -16.03
N VAL A 104 0.59 -5.12 -15.03
CA VAL A 104 -0.63 -4.69 -14.37
C VAL A 104 -0.52 -4.92 -12.88
N ALA A 105 -0.95 -3.92 -12.08
CA ALA A 105 -1.05 -4.00 -10.62
C ALA A 105 -2.50 -4.22 -10.18
N THR A 106 -2.69 -4.59 -8.90
CA THR A 106 -4.01 -4.72 -8.26
C THR A 106 -4.69 -3.36 -7.94
N ASP A 107 -4.38 -2.33 -8.69
CA ASP A 107 -5.01 -1.00 -8.58
C ASP A 107 -5.65 -0.58 -9.93
N PRO A 108 -6.97 -0.70 -10.06
CA PRO A 108 -7.96 -1.33 -9.17
C PRO A 108 -7.94 -2.87 -9.26
N PRO A 109 -8.34 -3.54 -8.18
CA PRO A 109 -8.26 -5.01 -8.12
C PRO A 109 -9.26 -5.69 -9.06
N LEU A 110 -8.95 -6.93 -9.43
CA LEU A 110 -9.77 -7.88 -10.18
C LEU A 110 -10.12 -7.41 -11.60
N PHE A 111 -10.85 -6.31 -11.77
CA PHE A 111 -11.42 -5.94 -13.06
C PHE A 111 -10.36 -5.53 -14.10
N VAL A 112 -9.40 -4.67 -13.73
CA VAL A 112 -8.35 -4.25 -14.66
C VAL A 112 -7.36 -5.39 -14.96
N PRO A 113 -6.89 -6.18 -13.98
CA PRO A 113 -6.15 -7.41 -14.26
C PRO A 113 -6.91 -8.39 -15.15
N PHE A 114 -8.24 -8.53 -14.98
CA PHE A 114 -9.07 -9.35 -15.87
C PHE A 114 -9.09 -8.82 -17.31
N VAL A 115 -9.21 -7.51 -17.49
CA VAL A 115 -9.12 -6.88 -18.82
C VAL A 115 -7.78 -7.19 -19.48
N VAL A 116 -6.68 -7.10 -18.74
CA VAL A 116 -5.34 -7.45 -19.25
C VAL A 116 -5.24 -8.95 -19.58
N TYR A 117 -5.79 -9.82 -18.74
CA TYR A 117 -5.87 -11.26 -19.02
C TYR A 117 -6.64 -11.55 -20.32
N VAL A 118 -7.80 -10.92 -20.53
CA VAL A 118 -8.59 -11.07 -21.77
C VAL A 118 -7.78 -10.60 -23.00
N TYR A 119 -7.18 -9.41 -22.91
CA TYR A 119 -6.30 -8.92 -23.97
C TYR A 119 -5.16 -9.90 -24.26
N ALA A 120 -4.45 -10.33 -23.23
CA ALA A 120 -3.30 -11.23 -23.38
C ALA A 120 -3.69 -12.58 -23.98
N SER A 121 -4.87 -13.10 -23.63
CA SER A 121 -5.41 -14.35 -24.19
C SER A 121 -5.76 -14.21 -25.68
N LEU A 122 -6.38 -13.09 -26.07
CA LEU A 122 -6.79 -12.85 -27.47
C LEU A 122 -5.60 -12.55 -28.39
N PHE A 123 -4.61 -11.80 -27.89
CA PHE A 123 -3.48 -11.32 -28.70
C PHE A 123 -2.17 -12.10 -28.44
N LYS A 124 -2.21 -13.17 -27.63
CA LYS A 124 -1.03 -13.99 -27.24
C LYS A 124 0.10 -13.14 -26.63
N ALA A 125 -0.25 -12.08 -25.91
CA ALA A 125 0.69 -11.24 -25.19
C ALA A 125 1.06 -11.88 -23.84
N LYS A 126 2.25 -11.54 -23.33
CA LYS A 126 2.64 -11.89 -21.95
C LYS A 126 2.16 -10.80 -20.98
N TYR A 127 1.94 -11.15 -19.71
CA TYR A 127 1.73 -10.13 -18.69
C TYR A 127 2.38 -10.48 -17.35
N ILE A 128 2.85 -9.43 -16.69
CA ILE A 128 3.37 -9.42 -15.31
C ILE A 128 2.24 -8.95 -14.42
N TYR A 129 1.84 -9.75 -13.44
CA TYR A 129 0.80 -9.38 -12.48
C TYR A 129 1.42 -9.03 -11.13
N HIS A 130 1.35 -7.75 -10.75
CA HIS A 130 1.83 -7.27 -9.46
C HIS A 130 0.69 -7.28 -8.43
N VAL A 131 0.68 -8.30 -7.59
CA VAL A 131 -0.30 -8.54 -6.54
C VAL A 131 0.15 -7.82 -5.26
N GLN A 132 -0.37 -6.61 -5.05
CA GLN A 132 -0.10 -5.81 -3.85
C GLN A 132 -1.05 -6.19 -2.69
N ASP A 133 -2.29 -6.53 -3.03
CA ASP A 133 -3.30 -7.06 -2.11
C ASP A 133 -4.00 -8.24 -2.78
N ILE A 134 -4.34 -9.27 -1.98
CA ILE A 134 -5.03 -10.46 -2.49
C ILE A 134 -6.53 -10.25 -2.39
N HIS A 135 -7.18 -10.14 -3.52
CA HIS A 135 -8.63 -10.02 -3.65
C HIS A 135 -9.25 -11.30 -4.21
N PRO A 136 -10.50 -11.62 -3.86
CA PRO A 136 -11.46 -10.83 -3.08
C PRO A 136 -11.33 -10.96 -1.55
N GLU A 137 -10.36 -11.72 -1.02
CA GLU A 137 -10.22 -12.01 0.41
C GLU A 137 -10.08 -10.72 1.23
N ALA A 138 -9.15 -9.83 0.85
CA ALA A 138 -8.99 -8.54 1.53
C ALA A 138 -10.28 -7.69 1.51
N SER A 139 -11.04 -7.72 0.40
CA SER A 139 -12.34 -7.04 0.32
C SER A 139 -13.41 -7.67 1.22
N ALA A 140 -13.41 -8.99 1.38
CA ALA A 140 -14.41 -9.70 2.20
C ALA A 140 -14.26 -9.42 3.69
N ILE A 141 -13.06 -9.05 4.15
CA ILE A 141 -12.83 -8.61 5.54
C ILE A 141 -13.55 -7.28 5.79
N VAL A 142 -13.45 -6.33 4.83
CA VAL A 142 -14.13 -5.02 4.92
C VAL A 142 -15.64 -5.14 4.80
N PHE A 143 -16.10 -6.07 3.97
CA PHE A 143 -17.51 -6.31 3.65
C PHE A 143 -17.92 -7.74 3.98
N PRO A 144 -18.16 -8.10 5.26
CA PRO A 144 -18.45 -9.47 5.68
C PRO A 144 -19.70 -10.09 5.02
N LYS A 145 -20.62 -9.26 4.52
CA LYS A 145 -21.78 -9.70 3.73
C LYS A 145 -21.41 -10.15 2.31
N PHE A 146 -20.22 -9.83 1.86
CA PHE A 146 -19.69 -10.21 0.54
C PHE A 146 -19.13 -11.65 0.60
N LYS A 147 -20.06 -12.61 0.81
CA LYS A 147 -19.79 -14.05 0.89
C LYS A 147 -20.66 -14.80 -0.12
N GLY A 148 -20.46 -16.10 -0.26
CA GLY A 148 -21.26 -16.94 -1.11
C GLY A 148 -20.78 -16.99 -2.56
N LEU A 149 -21.72 -17.11 -3.53
CA LEU A 149 -21.42 -17.33 -4.94
C LEU A 149 -20.61 -16.19 -5.59
N PRO A 150 -20.90 -14.88 -5.36
CA PRO A 150 -20.12 -13.80 -5.93
C PRO A 150 -18.66 -13.84 -5.47
N PHE A 151 -18.42 -14.11 -4.17
CA PHE A 151 -17.06 -14.25 -3.65
C PHE A 151 -16.31 -15.41 -4.31
N LYS A 152 -16.94 -16.59 -4.43
CA LYS A 152 -16.35 -17.76 -5.09
C LYS A 152 -16.01 -17.47 -6.55
N LEU A 153 -16.89 -16.78 -7.28
CA LEU A 153 -16.68 -16.40 -8.67
C LEU A 153 -15.50 -15.44 -8.82
N LEU A 154 -15.41 -14.40 -7.99
CA LEU A 154 -14.31 -13.44 -8.04
C LEU A 154 -12.97 -14.09 -7.63
N ARG A 155 -13.00 -14.98 -6.64
CA ARG A 155 -11.83 -15.76 -6.24
C ARG A 155 -11.35 -16.68 -7.36
N TRP A 156 -12.26 -17.36 -8.05
CA TRP A 156 -11.95 -18.17 -9.23
C TRP A 156 -11.40 -17.32 -10.37
N LEU A 157 -11.99 -16.15 -10.61
CA LEU A 157 -11.51 -15.22 -11.64
C LEU A 157 -10.08 -14.74 -11.35
N ASP A 158 -9.78 -14.31 -10.13
CA ASP A 158 -8.41 -13.90 -9.76
C ASP A 158 -7.44 -15.09 -9.85
N ALA A 159 -7.88 -16.28 -9.45
CA ALA A 159 -7.11 -17.50 -9.60
C ALA A 159 -6.72 -17.75 -11.07
N LEU A 160 -7.66 -17.56 -11.99
CA LEU A 160 -7.43 -17.68 -13.43
C LEU A 160 -6.42 -16.64 -13.92
N ILE A 161 -6.56 -15.38 -13.48
CA ILE A 161 -5.63 -14.28 -13.83
C ILE A 161 -4.22 -14.62 -13.34
N VAL A 162 -4.08 -15.03 -12.08
CA VAL A 162 -2.78 -15.41 -11.49
C VAL A 162 -2.15 -16.57 -12.26
N SER A 163 -2.90 -17.64 -12.53
CA SER A 163 -2.38 -18.86 -13.18
C SER A 163 -1.89 -18.65 -14.62
N ARG A 164 -2.39 -17.63 -15.29
CA ARG A 164 -2.05 -17.30 -16.69
C ARG A 164 -1.01 -16.19 -16.82
N ALA A 165 -0.64 -15.54 -15.72
CA ALA A 165 0.43 -14.57 -15.73
C ALA A 165 1.76 -15.22 -16.11
N SER A 166 2.59 -14.55 -16.89
CA SER A 166 3.95 -15.02 -17.18
C SER A 166 4.84 -14.91 -15.93
N THR A 167 4.54 -13.96 -15.07
CA THR A 167 5.25 -13.70 -13.82
C THR A 167 4.30 -13.03 -12.84
N VAL A 168 4.43 -13.40 -11.57
CA VAL A 168 3.75 -12.74 -10.45
C VAL A 168 4.78 -12.02 -9.59
N ILE A 169 4.45 -10.80 -9.19
CA ILE A 169 5.15 -10.05 -8.16
C ILE A 169 4.23 -9.97 -6.96
N THR A 170 4.73 -10.24 -5.76
CA THR A 170 3.99 -10.08 -4.51
C THR A 170 4.89 -9.53 -3.41
N LEU A 171 4.34 -9.19 -2.25
CA LEU A 171 5.08 -8.52 -1.18
C LEU A 171 5.71 -9.51 -0.20
N THR A 172 5.03 -10.61 0.10
CA THR A 172 5.46 -11.56 1.14
C THR A 172 5.26 -13.01 0.72
N LYS A 173 5.97 -13.91 1.42
CA LYS A 173 5.84 -15.35 1.21
C LYS A 173 4.47 -15.88 1.64
N GLU A 174 3.90 -15.30 2.68
CA GLU A 174 2.56 -15.65 3.15
C GLU A 174 1.47 -15.31 2.12
N MET A 175 1.66 -14.22 1.37
CA MET A 175 0.79 -13.90 0.24
C MET A 175 0.92 -14.93 -0.89
N GLU A 176 2.13 -15.38 -1.21
CA GLU A 176 2.35 -16.49 -2.16
C GLU A 176 1.65 -17.78 -1.69
N GLU A 177 1.81 -18.13 -0.41
CA GLU A 177 1.16 -19.30 0.18
C GLU A 177 -0.36 -19.22 0.08
N SER A 178 -0.93 -18.04 0.38
CA SER A 178 -2.37 -17.77 0.24
C SER A 178 -2.88 -17.90 -1.20
N LEU A 179 -2.07 -17.52 -2.19
CA LEU A 179 -2.38 -17.75 -3.60
C LEU A 179 -2.36 -19.25 -3.94
N LYS A 180 -1.36 -20.01 -3.45
CA LYS A 180 -1.24 -21.46 -3.66
C LYS A 180 -2.40 -22.25 -3.05
N GLU A 181 -2.88 -21.84 -1.88
CA GLU A 181 -4.01 -22.50 -1.20
C GLU A 181 -5.34 -22.40 -1.97
N ARG A 182 -5.40 -21.56 -3.00
CA ARG A 182 -6.56 -21.54 -3.92
C ARG A 182 -6.61 -22.75 -4.86
N GLY A 183 -5.59 -23.63 -4.82
CA GLY A 183 -5.52 -24.82 -5.69
C GLY A 183 -5.18 -24.48 -7.14
N ILE A 184 -4.52 -23.35 -7.38
CA ILE A 184 -4.10 -22.92 -8.71
C ILE A 184 -2.61 -23.16 -8.95
N ASN A 185 -2.27 -23.37 -10.20
CA ASN A 185 -0.87 -23.35 -10.62
C ASN A 185 -0.37 -21.89 -10.63
N VAL A 186 0.28 -21.49 -9.55
CA VAL A 186 0.98 -20.20 -9.53
C VAL A 186 2.17 -20.27 -10.50
N PRO A 187 2.46 -19.22 -11.27
CA PRO A 187 3.61 -19.21 -12.19
C PRO A 187 4.91 -19.63 -11.50
N LYS A 188 5.79 -20.34 -12.23
CA LYS A 188 7.09 -20.80 -11.70
C LYS A 188 8.00 -19.67 -11.22
N LYS A 189 7.85 -18.45 -11.79
CA LYS A 189 8.59 -17.26 -11.38
C LYS A 189 7.69 -16.34 -10.56
N ILE A 190 8.00 -16.25 -9.26
CA ILE A 190 7.41 -15.28 -8.32
C ILE A 190 8.54 -14.42 -7.78
N TYR A 191 8.31 -13.11 -7.77
CA TYR A 191 9.24 -12.14 -7.20
C TYR A 191 8.64 -11.52 -5.95
N PHE A 192 9.46 -11.36 -4.92
CA PHE A 192 9.09 -10.64 -3.71
C PHE A 192 9.69 -9.25 -3.77
N ILE A 193 8.84 -8.24 -3.99
CA ILE A 193 9.27 -6.85 -4.14
C ILE A 193 8.45 -5.98 -3.21
N ASN A 194 9.10 -5.44 -2.20
CA ASN A 194 8.45 -4.52 -1.26
C ASN A 194 8.10 -3.20 -1.94
N ASN A 195 6.96 -2.63 -1.57
CA ASN A 195 6.64 -1.27 -1.97
C ASN A 195 7.67 -0.30 -1.37
N PRO A 196 8.11 0.71 -2.12
CA PRO A 196 9.03 1.70 -1.61
C PRO A 196 8.35 2.53 -0.51
N SER A 197 9.14 3.12 0.35
CA SER A 197 8.67 4.11 1.32
C SER A 197 8.92 5.53 0.83
N ALA A 198 8.15 6.49 1.34
CA ALA A 198 8.46 7.90 1.16
C ALA A 198 9.85 8.20 1.73
N LYS A 199 10.57 9.14 1.12
CA LYS A 199 11.83 9.64 1.69
C LYS A 199 11.54 10.26 3.05
N ILE A 200 12.33 9.86 4.03
CA ILE A 200 12.31 10.46 5.35
C ILE A 200 13.42 11.51 5.38
N GLU A 201 13.03 12.76 5.43
CA GLU A 201 13.96 13.86 5.59
C GLU A 201 14.13 14.13 7.09
N PRO A 202 15.37 14.23 7.60
CA PRO A 202 15.59 14.58 8.99
C PRO A 202 14.91 15.92 9.31
N LEU A 203 14.39 16.04 10.53
CA LEU A 203 13.91 17.32 11.02
C LEU A 203 15.14 18.27 11.17
N GLU A 204 15.05 19.46 10.61
CA GLU A 204 16.14 20.46 10.67
C GLU A 204 16.37 20.97 12.10
N ASP A 205 15.35 20.92 12.96
CA ASP A 205 15.45 21.25 14.38
C ASP A 205 15.40 20.00 15.22
N GLY A 206 16.31 19.86 16.19
CA GLY A 206 16.35 18.81 17.20
C GLY A 206 15.13 18.88 18.16
N SER A 207 13.92 18.90 17.61
CA SER A 207 12.68 18.92 18.37
C SER A 207 12.57 17.64 19.19
N SER A 208 12.54 17.77 20.50
CA SER A 208 12.14 16.71 21.43
C SER A 208 10.82 16.08 20.97
N ASN A 209 10.68 14.76 21.12
CA ASN A 209 9.43 14.07 20.82
C ASN A 209 8.24 14.82 21.44
N LYS A 210 7.27 15.17 20.59
CA LYS A 210 6.08 15.93 21.00
C LYS A 210 4.93 15.03 21.38
N PHE A 211 4.96 13.76 20.91
CA PHE A 211 3.86 12.81 21.09
C PHE A 211 4.41 11.47 21.58
N ASP A 212 3.64 10.81 22.43
CA ASP A 212 3.99 9.45 22.87
C ASP A 212 3.61 8.45 21.77
N TYR A 213 2.45 8.65 21.12
CA TYR A 213 1.94 7.76 20.11
C TYR A 213 1.49 8.51 18.87
N CYS A 214 1.80 7.99 17.66
CA CYS A 214 1.23 8.50 16.42
C CYS A 214 0.56 7.39 15.60
N PHE A 215 -0.52 7.76 14.90
CA PHE A 215 -1.13 6.95 13.87
C PHE A 215 -1.31 7.78 12.60
N LEU A 216 -0.81 7.29 11.47
CA LEU A 216 -0.85 8.00 10.19
C LEU A 216 -1.50 7.16 9.10
N GLY A 217 -2.40 7.77 8.33
CA GLY A 217 -3.01 7.22 7.13
C GLY A 217 -4.49 6.91 7.27
N ASN A 218 -5.00 5.85 6.59
CA ASN A 218 -6.43 5.55 6.56
C ASN A 218 -6.98 5.18 7.95
N LEU A 219 -7.93 5.96 8.46
CA LEU A 219 -8.70 5.69 9.67
C LEU A 219 -9.87 4.75 9.32
N GLY A 220 -9.50 3.54 8.86
CA GLY A 220 -10.43 2.59 8.25
C GLY A 220 -10.82 1.42 9.15
N ARG A 221 -11.59 0.50 8.58
CA ARG A 221 -12.10 -0.67 9.29
C ARG A 221 -11.06 -1.73 9.58
N LEU A 222 -10.00 -1.80 8.77
CA LEU A 222 -8.95 -2.82 8.87
C LEU A 222 -7.85 -2.46 9.90
N GLN A 223 -7.99 -1.33 10.59
CA GLN A 223 -6.98 -0.77 11.49
C GLN A 223 -7.43 -0.76 12.95
N HIS A 224 -8.26 -1.69 13.39
CA HIS A 224 -8.75 -1.77 14.78
C HIS A 224 -9.14 -0.40 15.41
N MET A 225 -9.62 0.56 14.57
CA MET A 225 -9.96 1.90 15.06
C MET A 225 -10.96 1.93 16.20
N PRO A 226 -12.05 1.12 16.20
CA PRO A 226 -12.97 1.08 17.33
C PRO A 226 -12.29 0.68 18.65
N LEU A 227 -11.42 -0.32 18.60
CA LEU A 227 -10.66 -0.79 19.75
C LEU A 227 -9.72 0.31 20.28
N LEU A 228 -8.93 0.94 19.38
CA LEU A 228 -8.02 2.01 19.79
C LEU A 228 -8.75 3.19 20.41
N ILE A 229 -9.86 3.64 19.83
CA ILE A 229 -10.67 4.73 20.37
C ILE A 229 -11.16 4.39 21.77
N GLU A 230 -11.71 3.20 21.97
CA GLU A 230 -12.21 2.73 23.26
C GLU A 230 -11.11 2.64 24.31
N VAL A 231 -9.97 2.04 23.95
CA VAL A 231 -8.84 1.88 24.86
C VAL A 231 -8.25 3.24 25.26
N ILE A 232 -8.02 4.15 24.31
CA ILE A 232 -7.48 5.48 24.60
C ILE A 232 -8.45 6.26 25.49
N GLN A 233 -9.75 6.20 25.21
CA GLN A 233 -10.77 6.83 26.04
C GLN A 233 -10.75 6.29 27.47
N ARG A 234 -10.72 4.98 27.69
CA ARG A 234 -10.65 4.35 29.03
C ARG A 234 -9.35 4.72 29.74
N TYR A 235 -8.23 4.65 29.03
CA TYR A 235 -6.91 4.98 29.57
C TYR A 235 -6.85 6.43 30.09
N LEU A 236 -7.33 7.39 29.29
CA LEU A 236 -7.31 8.81 29.67
C LEU A 236 -8.33 9.13 30.79
N HIS A 237 -9.50 8.49 30.81
CA HIS A 237 -10.44 8.62 31.95
C HIS A 237 -9.86 8.08 33.25
N ASN A 238 -8.98 7.08 33.18
CA ASN A 238 -8.31 6.51 34.37
C ASN A 238 -7.05 7.29 34.77
N GLY A 239 -6.86 8.50 34.25
CA GLY A 239 -5.74 9.38 34.62
C GLY A 239 -4.45 9.15 33.82
N GLY A 240 -4.51 8.45 32.71
CA GLY A 240 -3.38 8.30 31.80
C GLY A 240 -2.90 9.66 31.25
N ILE A 241 -1.60 9.83 31.09
CA ILE A 241 -0.96 11.11 30.75
C ILE A 241 -0.44 11.18 29.31
N ALA A 242 -0.36 10.05 28.62
CA ALA A 242 0.23 9.98 27.29
C ALA A 242 -0.52 10.81 26.24
N THR A 243 0.22 11.23 25.24
CA THR A 243 -0.26 12.03 24.12
C THR A 243 -0.36 11.18 22.83
N PHE A 244 -1.47 11.34 22.11
CA PHE A 244 -1.79 10.59 20.90
C PHE A 244 -1.99 11.54 19.73
N SER A 245 -1.28 11.32 18.62
CA SER A 245 -1.43 12.09 17.38
C SER A 245 -2.02 11.23 16.28
N PHE A 246 -3.06 11.74 15.62
CA PHE A 246 -3.71 11.09 14.48
C PHE A 246 -3.67 11.99 13.26
N ALA A 247 -3.22 11.44 12.13
CA ALA A 247 -3.31 12.14 10.84
C ALA A 247 -3.78 11.19 9.75
N GLY A 248 -4.70 11.68 8.93
CA GLY A 248 -5.31 10.92 7.85
C GLY A 248 -6.82 11.12 7.77
N ASP A 249 -7.47 10.25 7.01
CA ASP A 249 -8.91 10.30 6.80
C ASP A 249 -9.48 8.88 6.69
N GLY A 250 -10.78 8.73 6.92
CA GLY A 250 -11.46 7.45 6.83
C GLY A 250 -12.81 7.44 7.54
N VAL A 251 -13.42 6.26 7.62
CA VAL A 251 -14.76 6.10 8.20
C VAL A 251 -14.83 6.41 9.71
N TYR A 252 -13.69 6.49 10.38
CA TYR A 252 -13.59 6.82 11.81
C TYR A 252 -13.06 8.22 12.09
N SER A 253 -12.88 9.07 11.07
CA SER A 253 -12.37 10.44 11.23
C SER A 253 -13.18 11.29 12.21
N GLU A 254 -14.51 11.23 12.15
CA GLU A 254 -15.40 11.97 13.05
C GLU A 254 -15.29 11.48 14.51
N LYS A 255 -15.10 10.17 14.71
CA LYS A 255 -14.91 9.62 16.06
C LYS A 255 -13.58 10.04 16.67
N ILE A 256 -12.50 10.08 15.86
CA ILE A 256 -11.20 10.61 16.31
C ILE A 256 -11.28 12.11 16.60
N ALA A 257 -11.97 12.88 15.77
CA ALA A 257 -12.20 14.29 16.02
C ALA A 257 -12.99 14.54 17.32
N SER A 258 -13.98 13.70 17.61
CA SER A 258 -14.74 13.74 18.87
C SER A 258 -13.86 13.37 20.08
N LEU A 259 -13.00 12.37 19.95
CA LEU A 259 -12.05 11.98 20.98
C LEU A 259 -11.04 13.11 21.27
N SER A 260 -10.55 13.81 20.24
CA SER A 260 -9.68 14.96 20.38
C SER A 260 -10.36 16.14 21.09
N LYS A 261 -11.65 16.36 20.85
CA LYS A 261 -12.42 17.37 21.61
C LYS A 261 -12.63 17.00 23.07
N MET A 262 -12.78 15.72 23.37
CA MET A 262 -12.96 15.21 24.73
C MET A 262 -11.65 15.29 25.55
N PHE A 263 -10.51 15.08 24.93
CA PHE A 263 -9.18 15.11 25.55
C PHE A 263 -8.22 16.03 24.80
N PRO A 264 -8.45 17.37 24.83
CA PRO A 264 -7.72 18.32 23.98
C PRO A 264 -6.23 18.43 24.30
N ASN A 265 -5.81 18.04 25.49
CA ASN A 265 -4.40 18.04 25.91
C ASN A 265 -3.66 16.73 25.57
N ASN A 266 -4.40 15.66 25.24
CA ASN A 266 -3.82 14.33 25.06
C ASN A 266 -4.03 13.79 23.64
N VAL A 267 -5.09 14.17 22.94
CA VAL A 267 -5.42 13.64 21.61
C VAL A 267 -5.44 14.74 20.57
N PHE A 268 -4.59 14.61 19.57
CA PHE A 268 -4.41 15.59 18.49
C PHE A 268 -4.83 14.97 17.15
N TYR A 269 -5.79 15.57 16.46
CA TYR A 269 -6.23 15.13 15.15
C TYR A 269 -5.96 16.20 14.08
N PHE A 270 -5.11 15.85 13.11
CA PHE A 270 -4.63 16.77 12.07
C PHE A 270 -5.39 16.66 10.74
N GLY A 271 -6.33 15.71 10.61
CA GLY A 271 -6.96 15.45 9.32
C GLY A 271 -5.97 14.96 8.26
N LYS A 272 -6.26 15.26 6.99
CA LYS A 272 -5.32 14.96 5.89
C LYS A 272 -4.11 15.87 5.96
N VAL A 273 -2.93 15.28 5.93
CA VAL A 273 -1.65 16.00 5.95
C VAL A 273 -0.82 15.66 4.73
N SER A 274 0.17 16.49 4.41
CA SER A 274 1.18 16.20 3.38
C SER A 274 2.12 15.07 3.85
N VAL A 275 2.84 14.46 2.91
CA VAL A 275 3.87 13.43 3.24
C VAL A 275 4.93 13.99 4.17
N SER A 276 5.37 15.22 3.96
CA SER A 276 6.34 15.91 4.83
C SER A 276 5.81 16.09 6.26
N GLN A 277 4.58 16.56 6.43
CA GLN A 277 3.94 16.68 7.75
C GLN A 277 3.77 15.32 8.43
N ALA A 278 3.36 14.28 7.69
CA ALA A 278 3.27 12.93 8.20
C ALA A 278 4.62 12.42 8.71
N THR A 279 5.69 12.65 7.95
CA THR A 279 7.06 12.32 8.34
C THR A 279 7.46 13.06 9.62
N SER A 280 7.20 14.36 9.70
CA SER A 280 7.47 15.19 10.89
C SER A 280 6.75 14.65 12.13
N ILE A 281 5.45 14.34 12.04
CA ILE A 281 4.68 13.76 13.14
C ILE A 281 5.30 12.42 13.58
N THR A 282 5.67 11.55 12.62
CA THR A 282 6.28 10.25 12.95
C THR A 282 7.60 10.41 13.70
N LEU A 283 8.49 11.27 13.19
CA LEU A 283 9.80 11.54 13.79
C LEU A 283 9.70 12.21 15.17
N SER A 284 8.60 12.94 15.41
CA SER A 284 8.32 13.60 16.70
C SER A 284 7.56 12.70 17.69
N SER A 285 7.45 11.40 17.42
CA SER A 285 6.69 10.45 18.24
C SER A 285 7.56 9.33 18.79
N ASN A 286 7.26 8.89 20.02
CA ASN A 286 7.93 7.76 20.66
C ASN A 286 7.53 6.42 20.01
N TRP A 287 6.24 6.24 19.74
CA TRP A 287 5.67 5.03 19.17
C TRP A 287 4.79 5.32 17.97
N ALA A 288 4.97 4.55 16.92
CA ALA A 288 4.08 4.53 15.77
C ALA A 288 3.08 3.36 15.91
N LEU A 289 1.80 3.68 16.05
CA LEU A 289 0.73 2.70 16.17
C LEU A 289 0.50 2.00 14.82
N LEU A 290 0.61 0.68 14.83
CA LEU A 290 0.36 -0.18 13.67
C LEU A 290 -0.74 -1.20 13.99
N PRO A 291 -1.99 -0.74 14.16
CA PRO A 291 -3.12 -1.63 14.35
C PRO A 291 -3.56 -2.21 13.00
N ILE A 292 -3.75 -3.52 12.98
CA ILE A 292 -4.18 -4.24 11.78
C ILE A 292 -4.91 -5.52 12.14
N GLU A 293 -6.05 -5.76 11.51
CA GLU A 293 -6.80 -7.02 11.63
C GLU A 293 -5.92 -8.22 11.21
N ASP A 294 -5.93 -9.29 12.00
CA ASP A 294 -5.10 -10.48 11.79
C ASP A 294 -5.31 -11.11 10.41
N ASP A 295 -6.57 -11.22 10.01
CA ASP A 295 -6.93 -11.79 8.71
C ASP A 295 -6.37 -10.97 7.54
N VAL A 296 -6.22 -9.65 7.70
CA VAL A 296 -5.65 -8.77 6.65
C VAL A 296 -4.18 -9.06 6.43
N CYS A 297 -3.44 -9.34 7.51
CA CYS A 297 -2.01 -9.61 7.44
C CYS A 297 -1.64 -10.76 6.49
N ARG A 298 -2.57 -11.66 6.24
CA ARG A 298 -2.39 -12.80 5.32
C ARG A 298 -2.50 -12.39 3.85
N TYR A 299 -3.29 -11.36 3.56
CA TYR A 299 -3.67 -10.98 2.19
C TYR A 299 -3.06 -9.65 1.73
N ALA A 300 -2.47 -8.90 2.66
CA ALA A 300 -1.85 -7.61 2.40
C ALA A 300 -0.68 -7.37 3.37
N PHE A 301 0.24 -6.49 2.96
CA PHE A 301 1.29 -6.01 3.85
C PHE A 301 1.16 -4.48 3.97
N PRO A 302 0.93 -3.93 5.18
CA PRO A 302 0.63 -2.52 5.34
C PRO A 302 1.78 -1.63 4.89
N SER A 303 1.54 -0.71 3.98
CA SER A 303 2.55 0.23 3.49
C SER A 303 3.15 1.14 4.59
N LYS A 304 2.40 1.39 5.66
CA LYS A 304 2.87 2.14 6.84
C LYS A 304 4.05 1.47 7.54
N THR A 305 4.13 0.14 7.48
CA THR A 305 5.16 -0.66 8.13
C THR A 305 6.56 -0.21 7.71
N SER A 306 6.77 -0.01 6.41
CA SER A 306 8.05 0.47 5.89
C SER A 306 8.34 1.93 6.27
N SER A 307 7.34 2.80 6.24
CA SER A 307 7.51 4.22 6.62
C SER A 307 7.88 4.38 8.08
N TYR A 308 7.18 3.68 8.99
CA TYR A 308 7.50 3.69 10.41
C TYR A 308 8.87 3.08 10.72
N ALA A 309 9.21 1.97 10.06
CA ALA A 309 10.51 1.36 10.23
C ALA A 309 11.65 2.24 9.75
N LEU A 310 11.49 2.94 8.63
CA LEU A 310 12.51 3.85 8.10
C LEU A 310 12.66 5.13 8.91
N SER A 311 11.59 5.60 9.58
CA SER A 311 11.70 6.75 10.49
C SER A 311 12.54 6.45 11.74
N GLY A 312 12.75 5.19 12.06
CA GLY A 312 13.41 4.80 13.31
C GLY A 312 12.50 4.86 14.54
N THR A 313 11.24 5.30 14.37
CA THR A 313 10.24 5.33 15.44
C THR A 313 9.85 3.91 15.83
N SER A 314 9.78 3.63 17.12
CA SER A 314 9.39 2.30 17.63
C SER A 314 7.96 1.95 17.21
N ILE A 315 7.75 0.76 16.67
CA ILE A 315 6.43 0.33 16.22
C ILE A 315 5.69 -0.36 17.35
N LEU A 316 4.49 0.13 17.70
CA LEU A 316 3.53 -0.62 18.49
C LEU A 316 2.57 -1.34 17.54
N CYS A 317 2.88 -2.61 17.27
CA CYS A 317 2.09 -3.46 16.38
C CYS A 317 0.94 -4.08 17.19
N VAL A 318 -0.30 -3.74 16.80
CA VAL A 318 -1.51 -4.22 17.47
C VAL A 318 -2.18 -5.27 16.57
N CYS A 319 -1.78 -6.52 16.76
CA CYS A 319 -2.31 -7.69 16.07
C CYS A 319 -1.84 -8.97 16.77
N GLY A 320 -2.36 -10.11 16.36
CA GLY A 320 -1.93 -11.42 16.87
C GLY A 320 -0.45 -11.70 16.59
N ALA A 321 0.26 -12.24 17.55
CA ALA A 321 1.69 -12.55 17.45
C ALA A 321 2.05 -13.56 16.34
N HIS A 322 1.07 -14.32 15.85
CA HIS A 322 1.22 -15.29 14.77
C HIS A 322 1.28 -14.65 13.38
N THR A 323 0.87 -13.40 13.23
CA THR A 323 0.82 -12.70 11.94
C THR A 323 2.21 -12.43 11.36
N ASN A 324 2.29 -12.30 10.02
CA ASN A 324 3.53 -11.97 9.33
C ASN A 324 4.08 -10.59 9.75
N VAL A 325 3.19 -9.63 9.98
CA VAL A 325 3.55 -8.27 10.41
C VAL A 325 4.15 -8.29 11.81
N ALA A 326 3.53 -9.00 12.78
CA ALA A 326 4.06 -9.18 14.12
C ALA A 326 5.43 -9.85 14.12
N LYS A 327 5.58 -10.94 13.37
CA LYS A 327 6.85 -11.64 13.20
C LYS A 327 7.93 -10.73 12.60
N TRP A 328 7.56 -9.95 11.59
CA TRP A 328 8.48 -9.01 10.96
C TRP A 328 8.96 -7.92 11.93
N VAL A 329 8.04 -7.30 12.69
CA VAL A 329 8.37 -6.29 13.72
C VAL A 329 9.29 -6.90 14.79
N SER A 330 8.96 -8.08 15.31
CA SER A 330 9.72 -8.75 16.36
C SER A 330 11.10 -9.19 15.88
N LYS A 331 11.18 -9.85 14.72
CA LYS A 331 12.43 -10.36 14.15
C LYS A 331 13.46 -9.26 13.90
N ASN A 332 12.98 -8.11 13.44
CA ASN A 332 13.85 -6.97 13.12
C ASN A 332 14.04 -6.00 14.31
N GLY A 333 13.49 -6.30 15.48
CA GLY A 333 13.64 -5.45 16.67
C GLY A 333 13.07 -4.05 16.49
N LEU A 334 11.98 -3.90 15.72
CA LEU A 334 11.42 -2.61 15.34
C LEU A 334 10.47 -2.01 16.39
N GLY A 335 10.12 -2.79 17.42
CA GLY A 335 9.18 -2.34 18.42
C GLY A 335 8.59 -3.47 19.26
N ARG A 336 7.31 -3.35 19.56
CA ARG A 336 6.56 -4.31 20.40
C ARG A 336 5.32 -4.79 19.65
N VAL A 337 4.92 -6.01 19.96
CA VAL A 337 3.65 -6.61 19.52
C VAL A 337 2.74 -6.74 20.72
N VAL A 338 1.51 -6.26 20.61
CA VAL A 338 0.47 -6.32 21.64
C VAL A 338 -0.79 -6.93 21.02
N SER A 339 -1.43 -7.82 21.76
CA SER A 339 -2.69 -8.42 21.33
C SER A 339 -3.77 -7.37 21.10
N PRO A 340 -4.66 -7.54 20.12
CA PRO A 340 -5.70 -6.58 19.79
C PRO A 340 -6.90 -6.70 20.73
N ASP A 341 -6.66 -6.53 22.02
CA ASP A 341 -7.67 -6.52 23.08
C ASP A 341 -7.48 -5.35 24.04
N ILE A 342 -8.53 -5.02 24.78
CA ILE A 342 -8.58 -3.85 25.66
C ILE A 342 -7.55 -3.96 26.79
N GLU A 343 -7.46 -5.11 27.43
CA GLU A 343 -6.64 -5.32 28.62
C GLU A 343 -5.15 -5.23 28.27
N SER A 344 -4.73 -5.88 27.20
CA SER A 344 -3.36 -5.87 26.71
C SER A 344 -2.88 -4.46 26.35
N LEU A 345 -3.73 -3.68 25.66
CA LEU A 345 -3.39 -2.31 25.27
C LEU A 345 -3.40 -1.35 26.48
N LEU A 346 -4.38 -1.44 27.38
CA LEU A 346 -4.39 -0.65 28.62
C LEU A 346 -3.15 -0.93 29.47
N SER A 347 -2.82 -2.21 29.65
CA SER A 347 -1.60 -2.61 30.37
C SER A 347 -0.35 -2.05 29.71
N PHE A 348 -0.26 -2.07 28.40
CA PHE A 348 0.86 -1.49 27.67
C PHE A 348 1.00 0.01 27.95
N PHE A 349 -0.07 0.79 27.80
CA PHE A 349 -0.04 2.24 28.01
C PHE A 349 0.31 2.59 29.45
N THR A 350 -0.29 1.92 30.43
CA THR A 350 -0.01 2.14 31.86
C THR A 350 1.45 1.80 32.21
N ASN A 351 1.99 0.69 31.70
CA ASN A 351 3.39 0.31 31.94
C ASN A 351 4.38 1.25 31.22
N ALA A 352 3.98 1.84 30.08
CA ALA A 352 4.78 2.85 29.40
C ALA A 352 4.84 4.16 30.22
N ASP A 353 3.72 4.62 30.79
CA ASP A 353 3.69 5.78 31.68
C ASP A 353 4.55 5.57 32.92
N ALA A 354 4.53 4.37 33.50
CA ALA A 354 5.36 3.99 34.63
C ALA A 354 6.86 3.84 34.28
N GLY A 355 7.26 4.05 33.01
CA GLY A 355 8.63 3.90 32.57
C GLY A 355 9.12 2.44 32.46
N SER A 356 8.25 1.46 32.71
CA SER A 356 8.57 0.04 32.63
C SER A 356 8.75 -0.44 31.17
N ILE A 357 8.16 0.28 30.21
CA ILE A 357 8.27 0.03 28.77
C ILE A 357 8.74 1.31 28.11
N SER A 358 9.89 1.26 27.44
CA SER A 358 10.44 2.37 26.67
C SER A 358 10.59 2.02 25.19
N PRO A 359 10.52 3.02 24.29
CA PRO A 359 10.89 2.84 22.88
C PRO A 359 12.32 2.30 22.79
N ARG A 360 12.54 1.39 21.85
CA ARG A 360 13.88 0.84 21.60
C ARG A 360 14.49 1.52 20.37
N PRO A 361 15.68 2.11 20.48
CA PRO A 361 16.38 2.60 19.32
C PRO A 361 16.70 1.43 18.38
N GLN A 362 16.46 1.63 17.08
CA GLN A 362 16.80 0.63 16.08
C GLN A 362 18.33 0.49 15.98
N LYS A 363 18.80 -0.75 15.84
CA LYS A 363 20.21 -1.04 15.54
C LYS A 363 20.59 -0.49 14.16
N ASP A 364 21.80 0.04 14.03
CA ASP A 364 22.26 0.65 12.77
C ASP A 364 22.28 -0.34 11.59
N GLU A 365 22.55 -1.61 11.84
CA GLU A 365 22.45 -2.66 10.82
C GLU A 365 21.03 -2.81 10.26
N ILE A 366 20.02 -2.72 11.13
CA ILE A 366 18.61 -2.78 10.73
C ILE A 366 18.23 -1.51 9.96
N LYS A 367 18.66 -0.34 10.40
CA LYS A 367 18.44 0.93 9.66
C LYS A 367 19.02 0.84 8.25
N LYS A 368 20.24 0.36 8.09
CA LYS A 368 20.89 0.16 6.78
C LYS A 368 20.13 -0.85 5.93
N TYR A 369 19.74 -1.99 6.51
CA TYR A 369 18.95 -3.00 5.81
C TYR A 369 17.63 -2.43 5.28
N LEU A 370 16.89 -1.70 6.12
CA LEU A 370 15.62 -1.10 5.75
C LEU A 370 15.79 -0.01 4.70
N ALA A 371 16.79 0.87 4.86
CA ALA A 371 17.10 1.94 3.92
C ALA A 371 17.41 1.40 2.51
N ILE A 372 18.06 0.24 2.42
CA ILE A 372 18.32 -0.42 1.14
C ILE A 372 17.02 -1.05 0.61
N ASN A 373 16.37 -1.93 1.38
CA ASN A 373 15.30 -2.81 0.88
C ASN A 373 13.99 -2.08 0.59
N TYR A 374 13.72 -0.95 1.26
CA TYR A 374 12.50 -0.14 1.06
C TYR A 374 12.79 1.16 0.32
N SER A 375 13.99 1.32 -0.25
CA SER A 375 14.31 2.49 -1.08
C SER A 375 13.57 2.43 -2.43
N GLU A 376 13.26 3.61 -2.96
CA GLU A 376 12.75 3.73 -4.33
C GLU A 376 13.73 3.12 -5.35
N ASN A 377 15.04 3.29 -5.13
CA ASN A 377 16.07 2.73 -6.02
C ASN A 377 16.01 1.20 -6.07
N ASN A 378 15.90 0.55 -4.91
CA ASN A 378 15.79 -0.92 -4.85
C ASN A 378 14.50 -1.41 -5.52
N PHE A 379 13.37 -0.75 -5.26
CA PHE A 379 12.11 -1.04 -5.94
C PHE A 379 12.25 -0.96 -7.46
N VAL A 380 12.79 0.17 -7.96
CA VAL A 380 13.00 0.40 -9.40
C VAL A 380 13.90 -0.69 -9.99
N THR A 381 15.05 -0.98 -9.35
CA THR A 381 16.00 -2.00 -9.82
C THR A 381 15.34 -3.39 -9.87
N ASN A 382 14.60 -3.78 -8.84
CA ASN A 382 13.92 -5.07 -8.81
C ASN A 382 12.85 -5.19 -9.89
N ILE A 383 12.04 -4.16 -10.11
CA ILE A 383 11.06 -4.16 -11.19
C ILE A 383 11.75 -4.20 -12.57
N GLN A 384 12.85 -3.47 -12.75
CA GLN A 384 13.66 -3.51 -13.99
C GLN A 384 14.18 -4.93 -14.27
N ASN A 385 14.65 -5.64 -13.25
CA ASN A 385 15.11 -7.02 -13.37
C ASN A 385 13.98 -7.95 -13.82
N VAL A 386 12.76 -7.78 -13.25
CA VAL A 386 11.59 -8.56 -13.70
C VAL A 386 11.29 -8.33 -15.17
N PHE A 387 11.31 -7.06 -15.62
CA PHE A 387 11.12 -6.76 -17.05
C PHE A 387 12.24 -7.35 -17.91
N SER A 388 13.49 -7.22 -17.51
CA SER A 388 14.63 -7.77 -18.25
C SER A 388 14.51 -9.28 -18.43
N ASP A 389 14.12 -10.00 -17.38
CA ASP A 389 13.88 -11.44 -17.42
C ASP A 389 12.74 -11.84 -18.37
N GLN A 390 11.70 -11.01 -18.47
CA GLN A 390 10.55 -11.31 -19.34
C GLN A 390 10.78 -10.93 -20.81
N ILE A 391 11.66 -9.99 -21.08
CA ILE A 391 12.01 -9.54 -22.43
C ILE A 391 13.05 -10.48 -23.07
N SER A 392 13.95 -11.05 -22.24
CA SER A 392 15.03 -11.94 -22.71
C SER A 392 14.55 -13.33 -23.09
N VAL A 393 13.31 -13.70 -22.78
CA VAL A 393 12.64 -14.97 -23.08
C VAL A 393 11.59 -14.76 -24.15
#